data_0279cccb910dccb960ee3e08d0ab6568
#
_entry.id   0279cccb910dccb960ee3e08d0ab6568
#
_cell.length_a   1.000
_cell.length_b   1.000
_cell.length_c   1.000
_cell.angle_alpha   90.00
_cell.angle_beta   90.00
_cell.angle_gamma   90.00
#
_symmetry.space_group_name_H-M   'P 1'
#
loop_
_entity.id
_entity.type
_entity.pdbx_description
1 polymer ?
#
loop_
_entity_poly.entity_id
_entity_poly.type
_entity_poly.pdbx_seq_one_letter_code
_entity_poly.pdbx_strand_id
1 'polypeptide(L)'
;MRFILSAIFLFTFFQVHAQCIDTTQIVYGGYCDPRYEPVCGCDGYTYQNDCFARNAGLTSWISNTICDPVDFSFTPNPPIDAITVEAWMRMPGTMYVQVFDRFGRIFYSTAYQVIDHITFQIDFSGYPIGIYYVNCFTEEGYRVKKVLKADEN
;
A
#
# COMPACT_ATOMS: atom_id res chain seq x y z
N MET A 1 1.79 -63.76 13.14
CA MET A 1 1.27 -62.42 13.41
C MET A 1 2.40 -61.45 13.12
N ARG A 2 2.40 -60.75 11.93
CA ARG A 2 3.46 -59.85 11.48
C ARG A 2 2.94 -58.39 11.72
N PHE A 3 3.59 -57.67 12.65
CA PHE A 3 3.32 -56.26 12.88
C PHE A 3 4.12 -55.45 11.87
N ILE A 4 3.41 -54.74 10.96
CA ILE A 4 3.99 -53.76 10.07
C ILE A 4 3.98 -52.40 10.80
N LEU A 5 5.17 -51.96 11.27
CA LEU A 5 5.35 -50.59 11.76
C LEU A 5 5.37 -49.64 10.58
N SER A 6 4.30 -48.87 10.40
CA SER A 6 4.23 -47.78 9.46
C SER A 6 4.90 -46.55 10.06
N ALA A 7 6.08 -46.20 9.57
CA ALA A 7 6.77 -44.98 9.96
C ALA A 7 6.13 -43.79 9.24
N ILE A 8 5.39 -42.96 9.97
CA ILE A 8 4.87 -41.69 9.47
C ILE A 8 6.01 -40.68 9.48
N PHE A 9 6.51 -40.36 8.29
CA PHE A 9 7.53 -39.31 8.08
C PHE A 9 6.80 -37.96 8.09
N LEU A 10 6.85 -37.24 9.24
CA LEU A 10 6.39 -35.87 9.34
C LEU A 10 7.35 -34.95 8.58
N PHE A 11 6.97 -34.56 7.37
CA PHE A 11 7.64 -33.49 6.64
C PHE A 11 7.28 -32.14 7.32
N THR A 12 8.15 -31.62 8.14
CA THR A 12 8.05 -30.23 8.61
C THR A 12 8.46 -29.30 7.48
N PHE A 13 7.49 -28.65 6.84
CA PHE A 13 7.75 -27.55 5.92
C PHE A 13 8.30 -26.37 6.73
N PHE A 14 9.60 -26.15 6.69
CA PHE A 14 10.19 -24.89 7.09
C PHE A 14 9.79 -23.84 6.06
N GLN A 15 8.89 -22.94 6.44
CA GLN A 15 8.63 -21.74 5.65
C GLN A 15 9.83 -20.79 5.81
N VAL A 16 10.69 -20.76 4.81
CA VAL A 16 11.75 -19.76 4.71
C VAL A 16 11.07 -18.45 4.30
N HIS A 17 10.83 -17.58 5.25
CA HIS A 17 10.46 -16.19 4.93
C HIS A 17 11.71 -15.53 4.37
N ALA A 18 11.65 -15.10 3.11
CA ALA A 18 12.71 -14.30 2.53
C ALA A 18 12.84 -13.00 3.34
N GLN A 19 13.95 -12.81 4.03
CA GLN A 19 14.21 -11.60 4.78
C GLN A 19 14.47 -10.46 3.80
N CYS A 20 13.71 -9.36 3.92
CA CYS A 20 13.81 -8.22 3.01
C CYS A 20 15.20 -7.57 3.02
N ILE A 21 15.84 -7.46 4.18
CA ILE A 21 17.15 -6.83 4.34
C ILE A 21 18.13 -7.88 4.84
N ASP A 22 19.21 -8.08 4.09
CA ASP A 22 20.39 -8.85 4.52
C ASP A 22 21.46 -7.88 5.00
N THR A 23 21.61 -7.78 6.32
CA THR A 23 22.55 -6.85 6.95
C THR A 23 24.00 -7.15 6.61
N THR A 24 24.33 -8.37 6.16
CA THR A 24 25.69 -8.75 5.76
C THR A 24 26.08 -8.19 4.39
N GLN A 25 25.10 -7.76 3.59
CA GLN A 25 25.28 -7.20 2.26
C GLN A 25 25.24 -5.66 2.23
N ILE A 26 25.05 -5.01 3.37
CA ILE A 26 25.03 -3.54 3.44
C ILE A 26 26.43 -2.99 3.11
N VAL A 27 26.49 -2.12 2.08
CA VAL A 27 27.71 -1.46 1.65
C VAL A 27 27.64 0.02 1.97
N TYR A 28 28.32 0.45 3.03
CA TYR A 28 28.39 1.87 3.39
C TYR A 28 29.32 2.64 2.46
N GLY A 29 28.81 3.72 1.84
CA GLY A 29 29.58 4.57 0.95
C GLY A 29 29.92 3.93 -0.40
N GLY A 30 29.23 2.86 -0.78
CA GLY A 30 29.37 2.25 -2.11
C GLY A 30 29.02 3.24 -3.23
N TYR A 31 29.87 3.31 -4.26
CA TYR A 31 29.61 4.14 -5.42
C TYR A 31 28.50 3.54 -6.28
N CYS A 32 27.48 4.36 -6.62
CA CYS A 32 26.44 4.03 -7.57
C CYS A 32 26.36 5.11 -8.66
N ASP A 33 25.99 4.69 -9.87
CA ASP A 33 25.66 5.63 -10.94
C ASP A 33 24.49 6.53 -10.49
N PRO A 34 24.58 7.87 -10.65
CA PRO A 34 23.54 8.79 -10.20
C PRO A 34 22.29 8.82 -11.09
N ARG A 35 22.19 7.97 -12.12
CA ARG A 35 20.98 7.89 -12.95
C ARG A 35 19.76 7.58 -12.11
N TYR A 36 18.65 8.27 -12.41
CA TYR A 36 17.38 8.04 -11.75
C TYR A 36 16.57 6.98 -12.49
N GLU A 37 16.66 5.74 -12.01
CA GLU A 37 15.89 4.58 -12.46
C GLU A 37 15.21 3.94 -11.23
N PRO A 38 14.14 4.58 -10.69
CA PRO A 38 13.66 4.29 -9.35
C PRO A 38 13.22 2.84 -9.18
N VAL A 39 13.49 2.31 -8.01
CA VAL A 39 13.03 0.97 -7.61
C VAL A 39 12.31 1.07 -6.26
N CYS A 40 11.21 0.31 -6.12
CA CYS A 40 10.52 0.15 -4.85
C CYS A 40 11.08 -1.06 -4.12
N GLY A 41 11.77 -0.85 -3.01
CA GLY A 41 12.32 -1.89 -2.17
C GLY A 41 11.25 -2.72 -1.45
N CYS A 42 11.59 -3.95 -1.10
CA CYS A 42 10.75 -4.81 -0.26
C CYS A 42 10.49 -4.21 1.13
N ASP A 43 11.33 -3.28 1.59
CA ASP A 43 11.17 -2.49 2.81
C ASP A 43 10.18 -1.33 2.68
N GLY A 44 9.68 -1.08 1.45
CA GLY A 44 8.73 -0.03 1.17
C GLY A 44 9.35 1.34 0.85
N TYR A 45 10.69 1.46 0.83
CA TYR A 45 11.36 2.70 0.44
C TYR A 45 11.66 2.73 -1.05
N THR A 46 11.55 3.94 -1.64
CA THR A 46 11.98 4.20 -3.01
C THR A 46 13.46 4.49 -3.01
N TYR A 47 14.22 3.72 -3.76
CA TYR A 47 15.64 3.93 -4.01
C TYR A 47 15.84 4.56 -5.39
N GLN A 48 16.89 5.37 -5.52
CA GLN A 48 17.20 6.08 -6.77
C GLN A 48 17.42 5.12 -7.95
N ASN A 49 18.01 3.95 -7.69
CA ASN A 49 18.12 2.82 -8.62
C ASN A 49 18.45 1.53 -7.85
N ASP A 50 18.58 0.42 -8.58
CA ASP A 50 18.85 -0.90 -8.01
C ASP A 50 20.20 -1.01 -7.28
N CYS A 51 21.18 -0.21 -7.67
CA CYS A 51 22.48 -0.18 -7.00
C CYS A 51 22.35 0.34 -5.56
N PHE A 52 21.58 1.43 -5.34
CA PHE A 52 21.34 1.96 -4.00
C PHE A 52 20.52 0.97 -3.16
N ALA A 53 19.52 0.30 -3.74
CA ALA A 53 18.74 -0.72 -3.06
C ALA A 53 19.63 -1.91 -2.61
N ARG A 54 20.51 -2.37 -3.50
CA ARG A 54 21.48 -3.45 -3.19
C ARG A 54 22.46 -3.03 -2.09
N ASN A 55 23.00 -1.81 -2.17
CA ASN A 55 23.91 -1.29 -1.15
C ASN A 55 23.24 -1.13 0.22
N ALA A 56 21.92 -0.95 0.26
CA ALA A 56 21.13 -0.97 1.49
C ALA A 56 20.85 -2.40 2.01
N GLY A 57 21.36 -3.43 1.32
CA GLY A 57 21.19 -4.83 1.71
C GLY A 57 19.85 -5.44 1.32
N LEU A 58 19.09 -4.82 0.42
CA LEU A 58 17.81 -5.37 -0.02
C LEU A 58 18.00 -6.65 -0.83
N THR A 59 17.15 -7.63 -0.55
CA THR A 59 17.16 -8.94 -1.24
C THR A 59 16.20 -8.95 -2.45
N SER A 60 15.25 -7.99 -2.49
CA SER A 60 14.30 -7.86 -3.59
C SER A 60 13.74 -6.45 -3.72
N TRP A 61 13.35 -6.07 -4.93
CA TRP A 61 12.69 -4.79 -5.28
C TRP A 61 11.90 -4.92 -6.57
N ILE A 62 11.02 -3.94 -6.81
CA ILE A 62 10.30 -3.78 -8.08
C ILE A 62 10.97 -2.65 -8.86
N SER A 63 11.44 -2.96 -10.07
CA SER A 63 12.14 -2.01 -10.93
C SER A 63 11.20 -1.04 -11.66
N ASN A 64 11.73 0.13 -12.01
CA ASN A 64 11.04 1.17 -12.77
C ASN A 64 9.75 1.68 -12.12
N THR A 65 9.72 1.73 -10.80
CA THR A 65 8.58 2.26 -10.05
C THR A 65 9.02 2.85 -8.71
N ILE A 66 8.28 3.85 -8.25
CA ILE A 66 8.36 4.33 -6.87
C ILE A 66 7.44 3.49 -5.97
N CYS A 67 7.75 3.42 -4.70
CA CYS A 67 6.83 2.84 -3.73
C CYS A 67 5.61 3.73 -3.53
N ASP A 68 4.42 3.14 -3.53
CA ASP A 68 3.22 3.85 -3.12
C ASP A 68 3.18 3.96 -1.59
N PRO A 69 3.18 5.15 -1.03
CA PRO A 69 3.17 5.33 0.43
C PRO A 69 1.84 4.94 1.06
N VAL A 70 0.75 5.01 0.28
CA VAL A 70 -0.61 4.67 0.70
C VAL A 70 -1.33 3.90 -0.40
N ASP A 71 -2.06 2.86 -0.03
CA ASP A 71 -3.08 2.24 -0.86
C ASP A 71 -4.39 2.14 -0.08
N PHE A 72 -5.52 2.04 -0.78
CA PHE A 72 -6.82 1.89 -0.15
C PHE A 72 -7.80 1.19 -1.08
N SER A 73 -8.81 0.57 -0.49
CA SER A 73 -10.00 0.09 -1.18
C SER A 73 -11.24 0.68 -0.54
N PHE A 74 -12.37 0.58 -1.21
CA PHE A 74 -13.65 0.99 -0.63
C PHE A 74 -14.81 0.19 -1.23
N THR A 75 -15.86 0.06 -0.45
CA THR A 75 -17.09 -0.63 -0.82
C THR A 75 -18.29 0.01 -0.08
N PRO A 76 -19.50 0.03 -0.68
CA PRO A 76 -19.84 -0.32 -2.06
C PRO A 76 -19.43 0.75 -3.07
N ASN A 77 -19.39 0.38 -4.35
CA ASN A 77 -19.28 1.33 -5.45
C ASN A 77 -20.20 0.84 -6.61
N PRO A 78 -21.32 1.51 -6.89
CA PRO A 78 -21.78 2.79 -6.32
C PRO A 78 -22.13 2.73 -4.83
N PRO A 79 -21.92 3.85 -4.08
CA PRO A 79 -22.46 3.97 -2.73
C PRO A 79 -23.97 4.20 -2.75
N ILE A 80 -24.67 3.64 -1.76
CA ILE A 80 -26.03 4.04 -1.42
C ILE A 80 -25.94 5.28 -0.55
N ASP A 81 -25.60 5.11 0.73
CA ASP A 81 -25.47 6.21 1.69
C ASP A 81 -24.04 6.50 2.07
N ALA A 82 -23.21 5.47 2.15
CA ALA A 82 -21.83 5.59 2.59
C ALA A 82 -20.91 4.60 1.87
N ILE A 83 -19.61 4.86 1.92
CA ILE A 83 -18.57 3.89 1.59
C ILE A 83 -17.78 3.55 2.84
N THR A 84 -17.40 2.30 2.99
CA THR A 84 -16.38 1.87 3.93
C THR A 84 -15.06 1.85 3.20
N VAL A 85 -14.09 2.59 3.71
CA VAL A 85 -12.73 2.68 3.17
C VAL A 85 -11.82 1.87 4.08
N GLU A 86 -11.02 1.00 3.45
CA GLU A 86 -9.90 0.31 4.07
C GLU A 86 -8.63 0.85 3.47
N ALA A 87 -7.74 1.41 4.28
CA ALA A 87 -6.51 2.02 3.83
C ALA A 87 -5.30 1.45 4.55
N TRP A 88 -4.21 1.31 3.81
CA TRP A 88 -2.93 0.80 4.30
C TRP A 88 -1.85 1.83 4.03
N MET A 89 -1.00 2.05 5.02
CA MET A 89 0.21 2.85 4.89
C MET A 89 1.45 1.98 5.07
N ARG A 90 2.48 2.24 4.28
CA ARG A 90 3.76 1.53 4.42
C ARG A 90 4.53 1.92 5.66
N MET A 91 4.38 3.17 6.08
CA MET A 91 5.02 3.73 7.27
C MET A 91 3.98 4.42 8.15
N PRO A 92 4.12 4.32 9.47
CA PRO A 92 3.26 5.06 10.39
C PRO A 92 3.34 6.56 10.14
N GLY A 93 2.20 7.23 10.14
CA GLY A 93 2.17 8.69 9.92
C GLY A 93 0.77 9.24 9.78
N THR A 94 0.69 10.47 9.29
CA THR A 94 -0.57 11.14 9.00
C THR A 94 -1.00 10.87 7.57
N MET A 95 -2.18 10.29 7.41
CA MET A 95 -2.86 10.16 6.14
C MET A 95 -3.97 11.20 6.06
N TYR A 96 -3.95 11.99 5.01
CA TYR A 96 -5.01 12.92 4.67
C TYR A 96 -5.98 12.26 3.69
N VAL A 97 -7.27 12.49 3.88
CA VAL A 97 -8.32 11.95 3.03
C VAL A 97 -9.20 13.10 2.55
N GLN A 98 -9.40 13.18 1.25
CA GLN A 98 -10.30 14.14 0.62
C GLN A 98 -11.23 13.45 -0.37
N VAL A 99 -12.48 13.92 -0.44
CA VAL A 99 -13.40 13.58 -1.50
C VAL A 99 -13.75 14.86 -2.25
N PHE A 100 -13.57 14.85 -3.55
CA PHE A 100 -13.90 15.99 -4.41
C PHE A 100 -14.61 15.54 -5.69
N ASP A 101 -15.37 16.44 -6.30
CA ASP A 101 -16.03 16.20 -7.58
C ASP A 101 -15.09 16.51 -8.77
N ARG A 102 -15.59 16.31 -9.98
CA ARG A 102 -14.87 16.60 -11.23
C ARG A 102 -14.50 18.09 -11.42
N PHE A 103 -15.07 18.99 -10.62
CA PHE A 103 -14.79 20.42 -10.65
C PHE A 103 -13.81 20.86 -9.55
N GLY A 104 -13.33 19.89 -8.73
CA GLY A 104 -12.43 20.16 -7.61
C GLY A 104 -13.12 20.68 -6.35
N ARG A 105 -14.46 20.65 -6.26
CA ARG A 105 -15.15 21.01 -5.02
C ARG A 105 -14.99 19.89 -4.01
N ILE A 106 -14.50 20.25 -2.83
CA ILE A 106 -14.25 19.31 -1.73
C ILE A 106 -15.55 19.11 -0.93
N PHE A 107 -15.95 17.86 -0.77
CA PHE A 107 -17.10 17.41 0.00
C PHE A 107 -16.71 16.81 1.35
N TYR A 108 -15.49 16.26 1.44
CA TYR A 108 -14.96 15.66 2.64
C TYR A 108 -13.47 15.95 2.75
N SER A 109 -12.99 16.26 3.96
CA SER A 109 -11.57 16.43 4.22
C SER A 109 -11.30 16.13 5.68
N THR A 110 -10.37 15.19 5.94
CA THR A 110 -9.94 14.82 7.28
C THR A 110 -8.53 14.28 7.28
N ALA A 111 -7.96 14.07 8.46
CA ALA A 111 -6.66 13.44 8.65
C ALA A 111 -6.76 12.33 9.68
N TYR A 112 -6.05 11.24 9.44
CA TYR A 112 -5.95 10.10 10.34
C TYR A 112 -4.51 9.83 10.71
N GLN A 113 -4.30 9.45 11.98
CA GLN A 113 -3.03 8.84 12.40
C GLN A 113 -3.12 7.35 12.13
N VAL A 114 -2.25 6.86 11.28
CA VAL A 114 -2.25 5.46 10.82
C VAL A 114 -0.92 4.83 11.18
N ILE A 115 -0.97 3.64 11.77
CA ILE A 115 0.24 2.86 12.06
C ILE A 115 0.59 1.99 10.84
N ASP A 116 -0.37 1.19 10.37
CA ASP A 116 -0.24 0.32 9.19
C ASP A 116 -1.55 0.25 8.41
N HIS A 117 -2.68 0.15 9.11
CA HIS A 117 -4.01 -0.06 8.53
C HIS A 117 -5.07 0.72 9.31
N ILE A 118 -6.09 1.22 8.60
CA ILE A 118 -7.26 1.88 9.17
C ILE A 118 -8.51 1.57 8.34
N THR A 119 -9.65 1.43 9.03
CA THR A 119 -10.97 1.35 8.41
C THR A 119 -11.82 2.51 8.90
N PHE A 120 -12.48 3.21 7.98
CA PHE A 120 -13.38 4.32 8.28
C PHE A 120 -14.50 4.42 7.25
N GLN A 121 -15.51 5.21 7.56
CA GLN A 121 -16.64 5.45 6.65
C GLN A 121 -16.67 6.89 6.17
N ILE A 122 -17.13 7.08 4.95
CA ILE A 122 -17.44 8.38 4.36
C ILE A 122 -18.92 8.38 3.98
N ASP A 123 -19.67 9.32 4.54
CA ASP A 123 -21.08 9.53 4.23
C ASP A 123 -21.23 10.21 2.87
N PHE A 124 -22.00 9.59 1.98
CA PHE A 124 -22.35 10.07 0.65
C PHE A 124 -23.83 10.43 0.53
N SER A 125 -24.62 10.30 1.61
CA SER A 125 -26.09 10.52 1.57
C SER A 125 -26.47 11.90 1.06
N GLY A 126 -25.71 12.93 1.46
CA GLY A 126 -25.92 14.32 1.04
C GLY A 126 -25.25 14.71 -0.28
N TYR A 127 -24.58 13.79 -0.98
CA TYR A 127 -23.86 14.13 -2.19
C TYR A 127 -24.78 14.02 -3.42
N PRO A 128 -24.77 15.02 -4.33
CA PRO A 128 -25.44 14.91 -5.61
C PRO A 128 -24.99 13.69 -6.42
N ILE A 129 -25.86 13.19 -7.32
CA ILE A 129 -25.49 12.17 -8.29
C ILE A 129 -24.31 12.69 -9.12
N GLY A 130 -23.28 11.85 -9.29
CA GLY A 130 -22.12 12.25 -10.05
C GLY A 130 -20.89 11.43 -9.81
N ILE A 131 -19.79 11.90 -10.39
CA ILE A 131 -18.46 11.29 -10.25
C ILE A 131 -17.71 12.05 -9.20
N TYR A 132 -17.16 11.30 -8.25
CA TYR A 132 -16.30 11.77 -7.18
C TYR A 132 -14.96 11.06 -7.22
N TYR A 133 -13.99 11.66 -6.58
CA TYR A 133 -12.65 11.10 -6.41
C TYR A 133 -12.32 11.09 -4.93
N VAL A 134 -12.00 9.91 -4.43
CA VAL A 134 -11.42 9.74 -3.09
C VAL A 134 -9.91 9.80 -3.26
N ASN A 135 -9.28 10.72 -2.57
CA ASN A 135 -7.83 10.90 -2.53
C ASN A 135 -7.33 10.62 -1.11
N CYS A 136 -6.48 9.63 -0.97
CA CYS A 136 -5.69 9.39 0.23
C CYS A 136 -4.25 9.80 -0.05
N PHE A 137 -3.67 10.66 0.79
CA PHE A 137 -2.33 11.18 0.55
C PHE A 137 -1.55 11.39 1.85
N THR A 138 -0.25 11.37 1.72
CA THR A 138 0.74 11.62 2.75
C THR A 138 1.72 12.68 2.24
N GLU A 139 2.74 13.02 3.03
CA GLU A 139 3.83 13.89 2.56
C GLU A 139 4.65 13.25 1.42
N GLU A 140 4.65 11.91 1.33
CA GLU A 140 5.46 11.15 0.38
C GLU A 140 4.74 10.86 -0.94
N GLY A 141 3.40 10.91 -0.97
CA GLY A 141 2.65 10.63 -2.18
C GLY A 141 1.16 10.44 -1.93
N TYR A 142 0.45 10.05 -2.99
CA TYR A 142 -1.00 9.96 -2.97
C TYR A 142 -1.54 8.81 -3.82
N ARG A 143 -2.78 8.42 -3.52
CA ARG A 143 -3.58 7.50 -4.34
C ARG A 143 -4.98 8.06 -4.51
N VAL A 144 -5.48 8.07 -5.76
CA VAL A 144 -6.83 8.53 -6.08
C VAL A 144 -7.64 7.40 -6.69
N LYS A 145 -8.88 7.22 -6.23
CA LYS A 145 -9.83 6.27 -6.82
C LYS A 145 -11.17 6.94 -7.08
N LYS A 146 -11.80 6.54 -8.18
CA LYS A 146 -13.08 7.09 -8.63
C LYS A 146 -14.26 6.39 -7.97
N VAL A 147 -15.23 7.18 -7.50
CA VAL A 147 -16.53 6.74 -6.97
C VAL A 147 -17.64 7.26 -7.87
N LEU A 148 -18.61 6.44 -8.19
CA LEU A 148 -19.82 6.84 -8.94
C LEU A 148 -21.00 6.86 -7.97
N LYS A 149 -21.52 8.04 -7.61
CA LYS A 149 -22.81 8.16 -6.91
C LYS A 149 -23.91 8.08 -7.95
N ALA A 150 -24.74 7.05 -7.87
CA ALA A 150 -25.90 6.81 -8.73
C ALA A 150 -27.20 7.08 -7.98
N ASP A 151 -28.31 7.16 -8.71
CA ASP A 151 -29.64 7.17 -8.11
C ASP A 151 -30.00 5.80 -7.56
N GLU A 152 -30.77 5.79 -6.47
CA GLU A 152 -31.46 4.59 -6.03
C GLU A 152 -32.66 4.37 -6.96
N ASN A 153 -32.62 3.33 -7.77
CA ASN A 153 -33.79 2.83 -8.49
C ASN A 153 -34.57 1.86 -7.61
#